data_17f559964f2b53609404df5f834c2e41
#
_entry.id   17f559964f2b53609404df5f834c2e41
#
_cell.length_a   1.000
_cell.length_b   1.000
_cell.length_c   1.000
_cell.angle_alpha   90.00
_cell.angle_beta   90.00
_cell.angle_gamma   90.00
#
_symmetry.space_group_name_H-M   'P 1'
#
loop_
_entity.id
_entity.type
_entity.pdbx_description
1 polymer ?
#
loop_
_entity_poly.entity_id
_entity_poly.type
_entity_poly.pdbx_seq_one_letter_code
_entity_poly.pdbx_strand_id
1 'polypeptide(L)'
;MAGPVMGASDRGPSVTWRSFGAARGLLAILVVGLAFRLIIAYVLLPGSGFGTDRASFIAWADDLAAHGLNGFYGRVSFIDYTPGYLYVLWLLGVVGNWLGGLGDLIKLPAILADVAVAYLVHQLVLELGGSRRAALLGAALFVINPVTWFDSAVWAQVDSFGLIFLLLGLRELWRDRPELAAILATVAAVVKPQLGILIPILVAVLLRRYLIDWLRNRADGTPSRPSGRLGRGPIRLVTSGLLALVTAAILCAPFGLSIVDLLVQVAKTAGGYPYITVNAYNPWALIQQGGAGLAAAGTW
;
A
#
# COMPACT_ATOMS: atom_id res chain seq x y z
N MET A 1 -40.50 -27.34 46.86
CA MET A 1 -40.73 -25.92 46.59
C MET A 1 -39.51 -25.38 45.81
N ALA A 2 -39.64 -25.23 44.51
CA ALA A 2 -38.58 -24.72 43.65
C ALA A 2 -38.78 -23.20 43.46
N GLY A 3 -37.77 -22.41 43.84
CA GLY A 3 -37.77 -20.97 43.62
C GLY A 3 -37.49 -20.58 42.16
N PRO A 4 -37.94 -19.43 41.70
CA PRO A 4 -37.82 -19.03 40.30
C PRO A 4 -36.41 -18.61 39.95
N VAL A 5 -35.90 -19.14 38.82
CA VAL A 5 -34.68 -18.71 38.18
C VAL A 5 -34.90 -17.34 37.54
N MET A 6 -34.26 -16.31 38.08
CA MET A 6 -34.27 -14.96 37.50
C MET A 6 -33.51 -14.96 36.16
N GLY A 7 -34.24 -14.59 35.11
CA GLY A 7 -33.72 -14.46 33.75
C GLY A 7 -32.59 -13.48 33.64
N ALA A 8 -31.52 -13.88 32.94
CA ALA A 8 -30.45 -13.01 32.50
C ALA A 8 -31.04 -11.97 31.53
N SER A 9 -31.00 -10.71 31.92
CA SER A 9 -31.37 -9.58 31.05
C SER A 9 -30.41 -9.51 29.88
N ASP A 10 -30.93 -9.74 28.72
CA ASP A 10 -30.28 -9.49 27.40
C ASP A 10 -30.03 -7.97 27.26
N ARG A 11 -28.88 -7.52 27.72
CA ARG A 11 -28.44 -6.15 27.47
C ARG A 11 -27.80 -6.14 26.09
N GLY A 12 -28.59 -5.77 25.08
CA GLY A 12 -28.09 -5.43 23.77
C GLY A 12 -26.93 -4.40 23.87
N PRO A 13 -26.04 -4.34 22.88
CA PRO A 13 -24.85 -3.47 22.94
C PRO A 13 -25.30 -2.01 23.10
N SER A 14 -25.15 -1.47 24.30
CA SER A 14 -25.40 -0.05 24.57
C SER A 14 -24.33 0.76 23.81
N VAL A 15 -24.74 1.38 22.72
CA VAL A 15 -23.94 2.38 22.01
C VAL A 15 -23.73 3.55 22.97
N THR A 16 -22.58 3.55 23.62
CA THR A 16 -22.28 4.56 24.65
C THR A 16 -21.80 5.86 23.97
N TRP A 17 -22.15 7.00 24.57
CA TRP A 17 -21.71 8.37 24.15
C TRP A 17 -20.19 8.47 23.91
N ARG A 18 -19.38 7.61 24.55
CA ARG A 18 -17.93 7.48 24.34
C ARG A 18 -17.57 7.00 22.93
N SER A 19 -18.41 6.20 22.27
CA SER A 19 -18.16 5.74 20.89
C SER A 19 -18.35 6.87 19.87
N PHE A 20 -19.32 7.76 20.09
CA PHE A 20 -19.53 8.93 19.24
C PHE A 20 -18.39 9.94 19.31
N GLY A 21 -17.82 10.18 20.49
CA GLY A 21 -16.68 11.09 20.65
C GLY A 21 -15.41 10.61 19.90
N ALA A 22 -15.13 9.31 19.95
CA ALA A 22 -13.98 8.76 19.25
C ALA A 22 -14.15 8.78 17.71
N ALA A 23 -15.34 8.53 17.22
CA ALA A 23 -15.65 8.62 15.79
C ALA A 23 -15.51 10.07 15.28
N ARG A 24 -16.00 11.06 16.05
CA ARG A 24 -15.82 12.48 15.72
C ARG A 24 -14.34 12.90 15.75
N GLY A 25 -13.56 12.41 16.72
CA GLY A 25 -12.13 12.69 16.79
C GLY A 25 -11.35 12.16 15.59
N LEU A 26 -11.63 10.92 15.18
CA LEU A 26 -11.03 10.34 13.97
C LEU A 26 -11.44 11.14 12.71
N LEU A 27 -12.73 11.40 12.54
CA LEU A 27 -13.22 12.18 11.40
C LEU A 27 -12.54 13.55 11.33
N ALA A 28 -12.39 14.25 12.46
CA ALA A 28 -11.71 15.54 12.51
C ALA A 28 -10.24 15.42 12.06
N ILE A 29 -9.50 14.40 12.51
CA ILE A 29 -8.11 14.14 12.11
C ILE A 29 -8.03 13.91 10.60
N LEU A 30 -8.91 13.08 10.03
CA LEU A 30 -8.90 12.76 8.60
C LEU A 30 -9.28 13.99 7.74
N VAL A 31 -10.29 14.75 8.14
CA VAL A 31 -10.73 15.96 7.42
C VAL A 31 -9.66 17.05 7.49
N VAL A 32 -9.09 17.31 8.67
CA VAL A 32 -8.01 18.29 8.81
C VAL A 32 -6.77 17.84 8.01
N GLY A 33 -6.43 16.55 8.07
CA GLY A 33 -5.32 15.99 7.31
C GLY A 33 -5.49 16.10 5.80
N LEU A 34 -6.71 15.86 5.30
CA LEU A 34 -7.06 16.05 3.90
C LEU A 34 -6.97 17.53 3.50
N ALA A 35 -7.64 18.40 4.26
CA ALA A 35 -7.64 19.84 3.97
C ALA A 35 -6.22 20.42 3.96
N PHE A 36 -5.39 20.03 4.92
CA PHE A 36 -4.00 20.46 5.00
C PHE A 36 -3.21 20.08 3.73
N ARG A 37 -3.35 18.84 3.23
CA ARG A 37 -2.67 18.39 2.01
C ARG A 37 -3.20 19.09 0.75
N LEU A 38 -4.50 19.27 0.66
CA LEU A 38 -5.10 20.00 -0.47
C LEU A 38 -4.64 21.46 -0.49
N ILE A 39 -4.56 22.12 0.65
CA ILE A 39 -4.05 23.49 0.75
C ILE A 39 -2.57 23.53 0.32
N ILE A 40 -1.74 22.62 0.79
CA ILE A 40 -0.33 22.55 0.35
C ILE A 40 -0.24 22.32 -1.16
N ALA A 41 -0.91 21.29 -1.66
CA ALA A 41 -0.75 20.85 -3.05
C ALA A 41 -1.28 21.83 -4.08
N TYR A 42 -2.41 22.51 -3.78
CA TYR A 42 -3.14 23.31 -4.77
C TYR A 42 -3.15 24.82 -4.52
N VAL A 43 -2.84 25.25 -3.27
CA VAL A 43 -2.88 26.67 -2.91
C VAL A 43 -1.48 27.21 -2.61
N LEU A 44 -0.72 26.54 -1.75
CA LEU A 44 0.58 27.04 -1.31
C LEU A 44 1.71 26.70 -2.28
N LEU A 45 1.70 25.48 -2.82
CA LEU A 45 2.77 24.93 -3.66
C LEU A 45 2.17 24.30 -4.94
N PRO A 46 1.35 25.04 -5.72
CA PRO A 46 0.87 24.52 -7.00
C PRO A 46 2.04 24.30 -7.95
N GLY A 47 1.97 23.24 -8.75
CA GLY A 47 3.03 22.88 -9.69
C GLY A 47 4.28 22.27 -9.05
N SER A 48 4.37 22.19 -7.71
CA SER A 48 5.49 21.56 -7.03
C SER A 48 5.59 20.08 -7.33
N GLY A 49 6.79 19.53 -7.15
CA GLY A 49 7.12 18.13 -7.36
C GLY A 49 8.54 17.97 -7.88
N PHE A 50 9.06 16.75 -7.82
CA PHE A 50 10.32 16.45 -8.49
C PHE A 50 10.06 16.42 -10.00
N GLY A 51 10.70 17.33 -10.72
CA GLY A 51 10.38 17.63 -12.12
C GLY A 51 10.37 16.41 -13.04
N THR A 52 11.37 15.53 -12.90
CA THR A 52 11.47 14.30 -13.70
C THR A 52 10.33 13.33 -13.41
N ASP A 53 10.02 13.07 -12.12
CA ASP A 53 8.98 12.11 -11.74
C ASP A 53 7.62 12.62 -12.18
N ARG A 54 7.32 13.90 -11.93
CA ARG A 54 6.06 14.53 -12.32
C ARG A 54 5.87 14.53 -13.83
N ALA A 55 6.92 14.87 -14.60
CA ALA A 55 6.86 14.86 -16.06
C ALA A 55 6.63 13.43 -16.60
N SER A 56 7.31 12.44 -16.03
CA SER A 56 7.12 11.02 -16.39
C SER A 56 5.69 10.56 -16.11
N PHE A 57 5.14 10.85 -14.94
CA PHE A 57 3.76 10.46 -14.59
C PHE A 57 2.72 11.10 -15.51
N ILE A 58 2.89 12.39 -15.86
CA ILE A 58 1.99 13.07 -16.80
C ILE A 58 2.12 12.44 -18.18
N ALA A 59 3.33 12.24 -18.70
CA ALA A 59 3.54 11.64 -20.01
C ALA A 59 3.00 10.20 -20.09
N TRP A 60 3.15 9.40 -19.03
CA TRP A 60 2.57 8.05 -18.99
C TRP A 60 1.06 8.07 -18.90
N ALA A 61 0.47 8.99 -18.12
CA ALA A 61 -0.96 9.14 -18.03
C ALA A 61 -1.58 9.54 -19.37
N ASP A 62 -0.94 10.48 -20.09
CA ASP A 62 -1.38 10.95 -21.41
C ASP A 62 -1.27 9.83 -22.46
N ASP A 63 -0.15 9.09 -22.51
CA ASP A 63 0.00 7.94 -23.43
C ASP A 63 -1.05 6.86 -23.13
N LEU A 64 -1.23 6.50 -21.86
CA LEU A 64 -2.21 5.50 -21.44
C LEU A 64 -3.65 5.91 -21.80
N ALA A 65 -3.98 7.17 -21.62
CA ALA A 65 -5.32 7.70 -21.97
C ALA A 65 -5.55 7.72 -23.48
N ALA A 66 -4.51 8.03 -24.27
CA ALA A 66 -4.60 8.12 -25.73
C ALA A 66 -4.59 6.76 -26.42
N HIS A 67 -3.78 5.80 -25.93
CA HIS A 67 -3.51 4.54 -26.64
C HIS A 67 -3.91 3.29 -25.87
N GLY A 68 -4.40 3.42 -24.62
CA GLY A 68 -4.76 2.31 -23.74
C GLY A 68 -3.57 1.59 -23.12
N LEU A 69 -3.88 0.54 -22.36
CA LEU A 69 -2.91 -0.17 -21.52
C LEU A 69 -1.99 -1.09 -22.35
N ASN A 70 -2.55 -1.78 -23.34
CA ASN A 70 -1.82 -2.79 -24.10
C ASN A 70 -0.65 -2.19 -24.88
N GLY A 71 0.52 -2.84 -24.77
CA GLY A 71 1.73 -2.42 -25.47
C GLY A 71 2.40 -1.16 -24.88
N PHE A 72 1.93 -0.60 -23.76
CA PHE A 72 2.47 0.60 -23.12
C PHE A 72 3.99 0.53 -22.90
N TYR A 73 4.51 -0.59 -22.39
CA TYR A 73 5.93 -0.78 -22.14
C TYR A 73 6.82 -0.78 -23.38
N GLY A 74 6.23 -0.96 -24.57
CA GLY A 74 6.93 -0.84 -25.85
C GLY A 74 6.85 0.54 -26.49
N ARG A 75 5.91 1.39 -26.04
CA ARG A 75 5.70 2.75 -26.58
C ARG A 75 6.53 3.81 -25.87
N VAL A 76 6.75 3.65 -24.57
CA VAL A 76 7.46 4.64 -23.78
C VAL A 76 8.97 4.33 -23.74
N SER A 77 9.80 5.37 -23.86
CA SER A 77 11.26 5.23 -23.84
C SER A 77 11.83 4.97 -22.45
N PHE A 78 11.14 5.41 -21.43
CA PHE A 78 11.53 5.24 -20.02
C PHE A 78 10.32 4.87 -19.18
N ILE A 79 10.46 3.79 -18.42
CA ILE A 79 9.49 3.32 -17.44
C ILE A 79 10.20 2.53 -16.35
N ASP A 80 10.11 3.00 -15.11
CA ASP A 80 10.63 2.35 -13.91
C ASP A 80 9.52 1.85 -12.98
N TYR A 81 8.27 1.92 -13.42
CA TYR A 81 7.09 1.44 -12.70
C TYR A 81 6.58 0.10 -13.25
N THR A 82 6.02 -0.67 -12.34
CA THR A 82 5.26 -1.88 -12.62
C THR A 82 3.76 -1.56 -12.84
N PRO A 83 2.94 -2.46 -13.41
CA PRO A 83 1.58 -2.17 -13.87
C PRO A 83 0.62 -1.57 -12.84
N GLY A 84 0.82 -1.85 -11.54
CA GLY A 84 -0.20 -1.56 -10.53
C GLY A 84 -0.62 -0.10 -10.43
N TYR A 85 0.33 0.84 -10.42
CA TYR A 85 -0.01 2.26 -10.38
C TYR A 85 -0.37 2.84 -11.74
N LEU A 86 0.03 2.21 -12.82
CA LEU A 86 -0.30 2.66 -14.19
C LEU A 86 -1.81 2.64 -14.46
N TYR A 87 -2.59 1.80 -13.79
CA TYR A 87 -4.07 1.86 -13.85
C TYR A 87 -4.60 3.19 -13.30
N VAL A 88 -4.00 3.68 -12.22
CA VAL A 88 -4.38 4.98 -11.63
C VAL A 88 -3.99 6.11 -12.59
N LEU A 89 -2.79 6.05 -13.17
CA LEU A 89 -2.34 7.04 -14.15
C LEU A 89 -3.23 7.03 -15.40
N TRP A 90 -3.65 5.87 -15.88
CA TRP A 90 -4.60 5.76 -16.98
C TRP A 90 -5.92 6.49 -16.68
N LEU A 91 -6.53 6.22 -15.51
CA LEU A 91 -7.76 6.90 -15.09
C LEU A 91 -7.55 8.41 -14.96
N LEU A 92 -6.44 8.83 -14.38
CA LEU A 92 -6.10 10.24 -14.26
C LEU A 92 -5.92 10.90 -15.63
N GLY A 93 -5.26 10.25 -16.58
CA GLY A 93 -5.11 10.74 -17.95
C GLY A 93 -6.44 10.92 -18.65
N VAL A 94 -7.36 9.95 -18.52
CA VAL A 94 -8.72 10.06 -19.06
C VAL A 94 -9.46 11.24 -18.45
N VAL A 95 -9.39 11.43 -17.13
CA VAL A 95 -10.01 12.58 -16.45
C VAL A 95 -9.31 13.89 -16.84
N GLY A 96 -7.99 13.89 -16.93
CA GLY A 96 -7.19 15.05 -17.36
C GLY A 96 -7.59 15.55 -18.74
N ASN A 97 -7.84 14.64 -19.69
CA ASN A 97 -8.31 15.00 -21.04
C ASN A 97 -9.65 15.76 -21.01
N TRP A 98 -10.54 15.43 -20.08
CA TRP A 98 -11.82 16.15 -19.92
C TRP A 98 -11.67 17.52 -19.27
N LEU A 99 -10.64 17.69 -18.44
CA LEU A 99 -10.38 18.94 -17.71
C LEU A 99 -9.42 19.88 -18.44
N GLY A 100 -8.92 19.51 -19.62
CA GLY A 100 -7.96 20.30 -20.37
C GLY A 100 -6.53 20.18 -19.91
N GLY A 101 -6.22 19.16 -19.13
CA GLY A 101 -4.87 18.81 -18.67
C GLY A 101 -4.86 18.16 -17.29
N LEU A 102 -3.86 17.33 -17.02
CA LEU A 102 -3.74 16.61 -15.76
C LEU A 102 -3.26 17.52 -14.60
N GLY A 103 -2.27 18.38 -14.88
CA GLY A 103 -1.73 19.32 -13.90
C GLY A 103 -1.39 18.68 -12.54
N ASP A 104 -1.81 19.33 -11.47
CA ASP A 104 -1.63 18.85 -10.08
C ASP A 104 -2.64 17.78 -9.66
N LEU A 105 -3.60 17.40 -10.50
CA LEU A 105 -4.52 16.30 -10.23
C LEU A 105 -3.75 14.98 -9.98
N ILE A 106 -2.53 14.88 -10.52
CA ILE A 106 -1.61 13.74 -10.30
C ILE A 106 -1.32 13.47 -8.82
N LYS A 107 -1.41 14.47 -7.95
CA LYS A 107 -1.17 14.37 -6.51
C LYS A 107 -2.36 13.77 -5.75
N LEU A 108 -3.55 13.85 -6.31
CA LEU A 108 -4.79 13.52 -5.60
C LEU A 108 -4.85 12.06 -5.10
N PRO A 109 -4.46 11.03 -5.87
CA PRO A 109 -4.49 9.64 -5.38
C PRO A 109 -3.57 9.42 -4.17
N ALA A 110 -2.39 10.00 -4.15
CA ALA A 110 -1.46 9.91 -3.03
C ALA A 110 -2.01 10.63 -1.79
N ILE A 111 -2.59 11.81 -1.95
CA ILE A 111 -3.26 12.57 -0.87
C ILE A 111 -4.41 11.78 -0.25
N LEU A 112 -5.27 11.18 -1.08
CA LEU A 112 -6.37 10.34 -0.61
C LEU A 112 -5.86 9.07 0.07
N ALA A 113 -4.80 8.48 -0.47
CA ALA A 113 -4.15 7.32 0.12
C ALA A 113 -3.58 7.60 1.51
N ASP A 114 -2.98 8.76 1.74
CA ASP A 114 -2.52 9.17 3.08
C ASP A 114 -3.67 9.18 4.11
N VAL A 115 -4.82 9.72 3.72
CA VAL A 115 -6.00 9.74 4.59
C VAL A 115 -6.50 8.31 4.88
N ALA A 116 -6.49 7.44 3.85
CA ALA A 116 -6.84 6.03 4.00
C ALA A 116 -5.84 5.29 4.90
N VAL A 117 -4.54 5.55 4.77
CA VAL A 117 -3.50 4.97 5.65
C VAL A 117 -3.68 5.45 7.10
N ALA A 118 -3.94 6.74 7.34
CA ALA A 118 -4.22 7.25 8.68
C ALA A 118 -5.43 6.54 9.32
N TYR A 119 -6.49 6.31 8.55
CA TYR A 119 -7.62 5.50 8.98
C TYR A 119 -7.22 4.06 9.30
N LEU A 120 -6.43 3.41 8.43
CA LEU A 120 -5.95 2.05 8.65
C LEU A 120 -5.07 1.94 9.90
N VAL A 121 -4.17 2.90 10.13
CA VAL A 121 -3.35 2.98 11.35
C VAL A 121 -4.24 3.00 12.59
N HIS A 122 -5.28 3.85 12.60
CA HIS A 122 -6.24 3.87 13.71
C HIS A 122 -6.90 2.50 13.93
N GLN A 123 -7.37 1.86 12.86
CA GLN A 123 -8.03 0.56 12.96
C GLN A 123 -7.06 -0.54 13.45
N LEU A 124 -5.85 -0.57 12.90
CA LEU A 124 -4.84 -1.56 13.27
C LEU A 124 -4.43 -1.43 14.76
N VAL A 125 -4.25 -0.21 15.26
CA VAL A 125 -3.95 0.00 16.68
C VAL A 125 -5.06 -0.56 17.57
N LEU A 126 -6.33 -0.36 17.20
CA LEU A 126 -7.46 -0.93 17.96
C LEU A 126 -7.50 -2.45 17.88
N GLU A 127 -7.28 -3.03 16.69
CA GLU A 127 -7.28 -4.48 16.49
C GLU A 127 -6.15 -5.18 17.24
N LEU A 128 -5.02 -4.50 17.40
CA LEU A 128 -3.87 -4.97 18.18
C LEU A 128 -4.05 -4.78 19.70
N GLY A 129 -5.23 -4.34 20.14
CA GLY A 129 -5.55 -4.15 21.56
C GLY A 129 -5.11 -2.80 22.12
N GLY A 130 -4.68 -1.87 21.28
CA GLY A 130 -4.34 -0.52 21.69
C GLY A 130 -5.55 0.29 22.16
N SER A 131 -5.32 1.30 22.99
CA SER A 131 -6.38 2.18 23.46
C SER A 131 -6.88 3.10 22.34
N ARG A 132 -8.13 3.58 22.46
CA ARG A 132 -8.69 4.59 21.55
C ARG A 132 -7.83 5.86 21.45
N ARG A 133 -7.20 6.27 22.55
CA ARG A 133 -6.28 7.42 22.55
C ARG A 133 -5.02 7.11 21.74
N ALA A 134 -4.45 5.94 21.91
CA ALA A 134 -3.29 5.49 21.11
C ALA A 134 -3.64 5.41 19.62
N ALA A 135 -4.83 4.91 19.27
CA ALA A 135 -5.30 4.83 17.88
C ALA A 135 -5.47 6.23 17.24
N LEU A 136 -6.10 7.17 17.96
CA LEU A 136 -6.23 8.56 17.48
C LEU A 136 -4.86 9.23 17.36
N LEU A 137 -3.98 9.02 18.34
CA LEU A 137 -2.61 9.56 18.29
C LEU A 137 -1.82 9.00 17.10
N GLY A 138 -1.92 7.69 16.85
CA GLY A 138 -1.28 7.06 15.69
C GLY A 138 -1.75 7.66 14.36
N ALA A 139 -3.06 7.85 14.19
CA ALA A 139 -3.61 8.50 13.01
C ALA A 139 -3.16 9.97 12.89
N ALA A 140 -3.18 10.72 13.99
CA ALA A 140 -2.75 12.12 14.02
C ALA A 140 -1.25 12.24 13.69
N LEU A 141 -0.40 11.42 14.30
CA LEU A 141 1.04 11.41 14.02
C LEU A 141 1.33 11.08 12.55
N PHE A 142 0.60 10.15 11.94
CA PHE A 142 0.74 9.88 10.51
C PHE A 142 0.35 11.09 9.67
N VAL A 143 -0.76 11.75 9.98
CA VAL A 143 -1.27 12.90 9.24
C VAL A 143 -0.33 14.11 9.31
N ILE A 144 0.25 14.38 10.47
CA ILE A 144 1.13 15.56 10.65
C ILE A 144 2.59 15.27 10.31
N ASN A 145 2.96 14.01 10.08
CA ASN A 145 4.34 13.63 9.74
C ASN A 145 4.80 14.36 8.46
N PRO A 146 5.89 15.15 8.53
CA PRO A 146 6.36 15.90 7.37
C PRO A 146 6.76 15.00 6.19
N VAL A 147 7.25 13.80 6.44
CA VAL A 147 7.58 12.85 5.36
C VAL A 147 6.35 12.48 4.56
N THR A 148 5.22 12.15 5.22
CA THR A 148 4.02 11.68 4.51
C THR A 148 3.36 12.78 3.68
N TRP A 149 3.14 13.98 4.26
CA TRP A 149 2.49 15.04 3.49
C TRP A 149 3.43 15.67 2.45
N PHE A 150 4.74 15.68 2.67
CA PHE A 150 5.68 16.11 1.65
C PHE A 150 5.67 15.15 0.46
N ASP A 151 5.71 13.85 0.73
CA ASP A 151 5.70 12.80 -0.27
C ASP A 151 4.45 12.87 -1.18
N SER A 152 3.27 13.00 -0.58
CA SER A 152 2.00 13.01 -1.31
C SER A 152 1.65 14.37 -1.92
N ALA A 153 1.73 15.46 -1.12
CA ALA A 153 1.19 16.75 -1.50
C ALA A 153 2.21 17.66 -2.23
N VAL A 154 3.51 17.43 -2.04
CA VAL A 154 4.58 18.20 -2.68
C VAL A 154 5.23 17.39 -3.78
N TRP A 155 5.78 16.21 -3.47
CA TRP A 155 6.52 15.38 -4.43
C TRP A 155 5.61 14.70 -5.46
N ALA A 156 4.39 14.33 -5.09
CA ALA A 156 3.46 13.52 -5.89
C ALA A 156 3.85 12.04 -6.00
N GLN A 157 4.56 11.50 -5.01
CA GLN A 157 4.91 10.09 -4.95
C GLN A 157 3.73 9.20 -4.51
N VAL A 158 3.82 7.92 -4.86
CA VAL A 158 2.71 6.97 -4.77
C VAL A 158 2.83 6.02 -3.58
N ASP A 159 3.78 6.26 -2.67
CA ASP A 159 4.14 5.34 -1.60
C ASP A 159 2.96 5.00 -0.70
N SER A 160 2.18 5.99 -0.30
CA SER A 160 0.99 5.79 0.52
C SER A 160 -0.09 4.97 -0.17
N PHE A 161 -0.22 5.07 -1.50
CA PHE A 161 -1.18 4.25 -2.24
C PHE A 161 -0.84 2.76 -2.15
N GLY A 162 0.41 2.40 -2.35
CA GLY A 162 0.86 1.01 -2.21
C GLY A 162 0.88 0.54 -0.74
N LEU A 163 1.15 1.45 0.21
CA LEU A 163 1.15 1.17 1.64
C LEU A 163 -0.23 0.70 2.15
N ILE A 164 -1.34 1.15 1.56
CA ILE A 164 -2.67 0.64 1.87
C ILE A 164 -2.71 -0.89 1.74
N PHE A 165 -2.26 -1.41 0.59
CA PHE A 165 -2.30 -2.85 0.32
C PHE A 165 -1.31 -3.63 1.20
N LEU A 166 -0.14 -3.05 1.49
CA LEU A 166 0.83 -3.63 2.40
C LEU A 166 0.25 -3.78 3.81
N LEU A 167 -0.36 -2.71 4.37
CA LEU A 167 -0.95 -2.74 5.71
C LEU A 167 -2.16 -3.68 5.77
N LEU A 168 -3.00 -3.69 4.75
CA LEU A 168 -4.10 -4.65 4.64
C LEU A 168 -3.58 -6.08 4.54
N GLY A 169 -2.51 -6.33 3.79
CA GLY A 169 -1.86 -7.63 3.69
C GLY A 169 -1.33 -8.12 5.04
N LEU A 170 -0.65 -7.26 5.80
CA LEU A 170 -0.21 -7.56 7.17
C LEU A 170 -1.40 -7.85 8.10
N ARG A 171 -2.46 -7.08 7.99
CA ARG A 171 -3.69 -7.28 8.77
C ARG A 171 -4.32 -8.63 8.50
N GLU A 172 -4.45 -9.02 7.24
CA GLU A 172 -5.04 -10.30 6.87
C GLU A 172 -4.13 -11.49 7.24
N LEU A 173 -2.81 -11.31 7.19
CA LEU A 173 -1.85 -12.27 7.72
C LEU A 173 -2.00 -12.46 9.24
N TRP A 174 -2.21 -11.38 9.97
CA TRP A 174 -2.51 -11.41 11.41
C TRP A 174 -3.81 -12.14 11.72
N ARG A 175 -4.83 -11.95 10.88
CA ARG A 175 -6.14 -12.58 10.99
C ARG A 175 -6.20 -14.04 10.51
N ASP A 176 -5.06 -14.65 10.22
CA ASP A 176 -4.94 -16.02 9.71
C ASP A 176 -5.67 -16.24 8.36
N ARG A 177 -5.61 -15.23 7.47
CA ARG A 177 -6.15 -15.25 6.11
C ARG A 177 -5.03 -15.12 5.08
N PRO A 178 -4.18 -16.16 4.94
CA PRO A 178 -2.96 -16.08 4.14
C PRO A 178 -3.21 -15.87 2.65
N GLU A 179 -4.32 -16.37 2.11
CA GLU A 179 -4.67 -16.21 0.71
C GLU A 179 -4.93 -14.73 0.37
N LEU A 180 -5.71 -14.04 1.22
CA LEU A 180 -5.98 -12.62 1.02
C LEU A 180 -4.72 -11.78 1.30
N ALA A 181 -3.91 -12.18 2.29
CA ALA A 181 -2.62 -11.54 2.55
C ALA A 181 -1.68 -11.66 1.34
N ALA A 182 -1.65 -12.81 0.65
CA ALA A 182 -0.85 -13.03 -0.55
C ALA A 182 -1.33 -12.17 -1.74
N ILE A 183 -2.64 -12.07 -1.95
CA ILE A 183 -3.22 -11.18 -2.96
C ILE A 183 -2.78 -9.74 -2.69
N LEU A 184 -2.99 -9.24 -1.47
CA LEU A 184 -2.71 -7.85 -1.12
C LEU A 184 -1.21 -7.53 -1.16
N ALA A 185 -0.34 -8.45 -0.72
CA ALA A 185 1.11 -8.31 -0.83
C ALA A 185 1.56 -8.25 -2.30
N THR A 186 0.94 -9.05 -3.17
CA THR A 186 1.22 -9.02 -4.61
C THR A 186 0.76 -7.70 -5.24
N VAL A 187 -0.44 -7.21 -4.89
CA VAL A 187 -0.90 -5.89 -5.35
C VAL A 187 0.07 -4.81 -4.91
N ALA A 188 0.49 -4.79 -3.64
CA ALA A 188 1.47 -3.82 -3.14
C ALA A 188 2.78 -3.86 -3.94
N ALA A 189 3.32 -5.05 -4.20
CA ALA A 189 4.56 -5.25 -4.97
C ALA A 189 4.41 -4.83 -6.44
N VAL A 190 3.23 -5.05 -7.04
CA VAL A 190 2.94 -4.64 -8.42
C VAL A 190 2.60 -3.15 -8.52
N VAL A 191 2.19 -2.49 -7.44
CA VAL A 191 2.09 -1.02 -7.39
C VAL A 191 3.48 -0.40 -7.33
N LYS A 192 4.33 -0.89 -6.43
CA LYS A 192 5.71 -0.42 -6.29
C LYS A 192 6.58 -1.58 -5.80
N PRO A 193 7.60 -2.03 -6.55
CA PRO A 193 8.41 -3.21 -6.21
C PRO A 193 9.01 -3.17 -4.80
N GLN A 194 9.35 -1.99 -4.28
CA GLN A 194 9.89 -1.81 -2.94
C GLN A 194 8.93 -2.30 -1.84
N LEU A 195 7.62 -2.24 -2.08
CA LEU A 195 6.60 -2.75 -1.15
C LEU A 195 6.50 -4.28 -1.17
N GLY A 196 7.18 -4.93 -2.10
CA GLY A 196 7.36 -6.39 -2.14
C GLY A 196 8.14 -6.95 -0.94
N ILE A 197 8.71 -6.10 -0.07
CA ILE A 197 9.36 -6.51 1.18
C ILE A 197 8.44 -7.34 2.09
N LEU A 198 7.13 -7.22 1.95
CA LEU A 198 6.17 -8.05 2.67
C LEU A 198 6.21 -9.51 2.21
N ILE A 199 6.57 -9.80 0.96
CA ILE A 199 6.53 -11.15 0.38
C ILE A 199 7.45 -12.13 1.12
N PRO A 200 8.74 -11.86 1.34
CA PRO A 200 9.59 -12.78 2.10
C PRO A 200 9.11 -12.97 3.55
N ILE A 201 8.57 -11.94 4.19
CA ILE A 201 7.99 -12.04 5.53
C ILE A 201 6.76 -12.97 5.50
N LEU A 202 5.88 -12.77 4.52
CA LEU A 202 4.70 -13.61 4.31
C LEU A 202 5.10 -15.07 4.10
N VAL A 203 6.05 -15.33 3.20
CA VAL A 203 6.55 -16.69 2.92
C VAL A 203 7.09 -17.33 4.19
N ALA A 204 7.93 -16.62 4.96
CA ALA A 204 8.50 -17.16 6.21
C ALA A 204 7.41 -17.51 7.24
N VAL A 205 6.41 -16.63 7.42
CA VAL A 205 5.29 -16.87 8.34
C VAL A 205 4.43 -18.04 7.86
N LEU A 206 4.14 -18.13 6.56
CA LEU A 206 3.34 -19.21 5.99
C LEU A 206 4.05 -20.55 6.10
N LEU A 207 5.33 -20.63 5.77
CA LEU A 207 6.14 -21.84 5.92
C LEU A 207 6.15 -22.30 7.38
N ARG A 208 6.34 -21.38 8.33
CA ARG A 208 6.30 -21.72 9.74
C ARG A 208 4.93 -22.25 10.17
N ARG A 209 3.84 -21.49 9.92
CA ARG A 209 2.49 -21.83 10.42
C ARG A 209 1.89 -23.06 9.74
N TYR A 210 2.05 -23.17 8.41
CA TYR A 210 1.30 -24.14 7.60
C TYR A 210 2.12 -25.35 7.16
N LEU A 211 3.45 -25.32 7.32
CA LEU A 211 4.29 -26.48 7.05
C LEU A 211 4.97 -26.97 8.32
N ILE A 212 5.82 -26.15 8.95
CA ILE A 212 6.66 -26.61 10.08
C ILE A 212 5.80 -26.96 11.30
N ASP A 213 4.92 -26.03 11.73
CA ASP A 213 4.06 -26.28 12.90
C ASP A 213 3.04 -27.40 12.61
N TRP A 214 2.57 -27.53 11.37
CA TRP A 214 1.69 -28.62 10.94
C TRP A 214 2.40 -29.98 11.02
N LEU A 215 3.66 -30.09 10.52
CA LEU A 215 4.45 -31.32 10.61
C LEU A 215 4.74 -31.70 12.06
N ARG A 216 5.10 -30.75 12.92
CA ARG A 216 5.34 -30.96 14.36
C ARG A 216 4.08 -31.49 15.05
N ASN A 217 2.96 -30.81 14.90
CA ASN A 217 1.70 -31.21 15.52
C ASN A 217 1.25 -32.60 15.07
N ARG A 218 1.53 -32.97 13.80
CA ARG A 218 1.25 -34.32 13.28
C ARG A 218 2.14 -35.36 13.90
N ALA A 219 3.43 -35.07 14.13
CA ALA A 219 4.37 -35.96 14.78
C ALA A 219 4.02 -36.19 16.26
N ASP A 220 3.56 -35.14 16.94
CA ASP A 220 3.18 -35.15 18.36
C ASP A 220 1.75 -35.69 18.61
N GLY A 221 1.01 -36.07 17.56
CA GLY A 221 -0.38 -36.54 17.66
C GLY A 221 -1.37 -35.49 18.13
N THR A 222 -0.97 -34.23 18.18
CA THR A 222 -1.83 -33.11 18.60
C THR A 222 -2.74 -32.66 17.45
N PRO A 223 -4.09 -32.60 17.65
CA PRO A 223 -4.97 -32.16 16.60
C PRO A 223 -4.73 -30.68 16.28
N SER A 224 -4.41 -30.38 15.04
CA SER A 224 -4.34 -29.01 14.54
C SER A 224 -5.71 -28.37 14.67
N ARG A 225 -5.84 -27.25 15.40
CA ARG A 225 -7.10 -26.49 15.44
C ARG A 225 -7.47 -26.07 14.03
N PRO A 226 -8.67 -26.44 13.51
CA PRO A 226 -9.08 -26.02 12.19
C PRO A 226 -9.21 -24.49 12.15
N SER A 227 -8.57 -23.87 11.18
CA SER A 227 -8.64 -22.44 10.90
C SER A 227 -9.27 -22.27 9.52
N GLY A 228 -10.54 -21.93 9.51
CA GLY A 228 -11.32 -21.78 8.28
C GLY A 228 -11.63 -23.10 7.55
N ARG A 229 -12.18 -23.02 6.33
CA ARG A 229 -12.61 -24.18 5.53
C ARG A 229 -11.45 -25.10 5.09
N LEU A 230 -10.24 -24.57 4.96
CA LEU A 230 -9.06 -25.29 4.45
C LEU A 230 -8.14 -25.83 5.56
N GLY A 231 -8.47 -25.59 6.84
CA GLY A 231 -7.64 -26.03 7.96
C GLY A 231 -6.28 -25.32 8.02
N ARG A 232 -5.32 -25.89 8.76
CA ARG A 232 -3.93 -25.39 8.91
C ARG A 232 -2.90 -26.27 8.20
N GLY A 233 -3.25 -26.85 7.09
CA GLY A 233 -2.35 -27.73 6.34
C GLY A 233 -1.56 -26.99 5.26
N PRO A 234 -0.58 -27.69 4.64
CA PRO A 234 0.27 -27.11 3.59
C PRO A 234 -0.50 -26.69 2.34
N ILE A 235 -1.75 -27.11 2.19
CA ILE A 235 -2.63 -26.67 1.11
C ILE A 235 -2.74 -25.14 1.06
N ARG A 236 -2.70 -24.45 2.22
CA ARG A 236 -2.77 -22.99 2.27
C ARG A 236 -1.50 -22.30 1.73
N LEU A 237 -0.37 -22.97 1.71
CA LEU A 237 0.83 -22.50 0.99
C LEU A 237 0.58 -22.49 -0.50
N VAL A 238 0.03 -23.59 -1.02
CA VAL A 238 -0.25 -23.76 -2.45
C VAL A 238 -1.30 -22.75 -2.89
N THR A 239 -2.42 -22.64 -2.17
CA THR A 239 -3.50 -21.68 -2.50
C THR A 239 -3.04 -20.23 -2.44
N SER A 240 -2.24 -19.87 -1.42
CA SER A 240 -1.67 -18.51 -1.32
C SER A 240 -0.71 -18.21 -2.47
N GLY A 241 0.19 -19.13 -2.80
CA GLY A 241 1.12 -18.98 -3.92
C GLY A 241 0.41 -18.88 -5.26
N LEU A 242 -0.60 -19.74 -5.49
CA LEU A 242 -1.41 -19.71 -6.72
C LEU A 242 -2.17 -18.38 -6.86
N LEU A 243 -2.80 -17.90 -5.78
CA LEU A 243 -3.52 -16.63 -5.82
C LEU A 243 -2.58 -15.44 -6.01
N ALA A 244 -1.37 -15.46 -5.45
CA ALA A 244 -0.36 -14.46 -5.74
C ALA A 244 -0.01 -14.42 -7.25
N LEU A 245 0.25 -15.59 -7.86
CA LEU A 245 0.55 -15.70 -9.29
C LEU A 245 -0.63 -15.25 -10.17
N VAL A 246 -1.84 -15.69 -9.85
CA VAL A 246 -3.06 -15.29 -10.56
C VAL A 246 -3.27 -13.77 -10.46
N THR A 247 -3.07 -13.19 -9.27
CA THR A 247 -3.17 -11.74 -9.07
C THR A 247 -2.15 -10.99 -9.92
N ALA A 248 -0.89 -11.42 -9.93
CA ALA A 248 0.14 -10.82 -10.78
C ALA A 248 -0.23 -10.93 -12.27
N ALA A 249 -0.68 -12.11 -12.72
CA ALA A 249 -1.10 -12.34 -14.11
C ALA A 249 -2.28 -11.43 -14.51
N ILE A 250 -3.31 -11.29 -13.65
CA ILE A 250 -4.47 -10.42 -13.91
C ILE A 250 -4.03 -8.95 -14.03
N LEU A 251 -3.11 -8.49 -13.17
CA LEU A 251 -2.62 -7.12 -13.20
C LEU A 251 -1.70 -6.84 -14.40
N CYS A 252 -1.00 -7.84 -14.90
CA CYS A 252 -0.07 -7.70 -16.03
C CYS A 252 -0.75 -7.86 -17.39
N ALA A 253 -1.76 -8.73 -17.48
CA ALA A 253 -2.38 -9.11 -18.75
C ALA A 253 -2.92 -7.93 -19.60
N PRO A 254 -3.60 -6.89 -19.05
CA PRO A 254 -4.06 -5.75 -19.85
C PRO A 254 -2.93 -4.94 -20.50
N PHE A 255 -1.71 -5.02 -19.95
CA PHE A 255 -0.52 -4.39 -20.53
C PHE A 255 0.19 -5.27 -21.57
N GLY A 256 -0.28 -6.50 -21.79
CA GLY A 256 0.36 -7.49 -22.65
C GLY A 256 1.60 -8.14 -22.01
N LEU A 257 1.77 -8.02 -20.69
CA LEU A 257 2.91 -8.58 -19.95
C LEU A 257 2.61 -9.97 -19.41
N SER A 258 3.56 -10.87 -19.54
CA SER A 258 3.62 -12.11 -18.76
C SER A 258 4.20 -11.87 -17.36
N ILE A 259 4.13 -12.87 -16.48
CA ILE A 259 4.80 -12.83 -15.17
C ILE A 259 6.32 -12.72 -15.33
N VAL A 260 6.89 -13.34 -16.37
CA VAL A 260 8.32 -13.25 -16.67
C VAL A 260 8.70 -11.82 -17.04
N ASP A 261 7.88 -11.17 -17.88
CA ASP A 261 8.12 -9.77 -18.27
C ASP A 261 8.03 -8.84 -17.05
N LEU A 262 7.11 -9.10 -16.11
CA LEU A 262 7.04 -8.37 -14.83
C LEU A 262 8.36 -8.50 -14.03
N LEU A 263 8.89 -9.71 -13.90
CA LEU A 263 10.16 -9.94 -13.19
C LEU A 263 11.34 -9.27 -13.90
N VAL A 264 11.37 -9.32 -15.23
CA VAL A 264 12.36 -8.60 -16.04
C VAL A 264 12.23 -7.09 -15.83
N GLN A 265 11.02 -6.55 -15.79
CA GLN A 265 10.78 -5.13 -15.53
C GLN A 265 11.28 -4.72 -14.13
N VAL A 266 10.98 -5.52 -13.10
CA VAL A 266 11.50 -5.28 -11.74
C VAL A 266 13.03 -5.29 -11.70
N ALA A 267 13.66 -6.26 -12.37
CA ALA A 267 15.12 -6.37 -12.44
C ALA A 267 15.75 -5.17 -13.19
N LYS A 268 15.13 -4.74 -14.30
CA LYS A 268 15.58 -3.54 -15.05
C LYS A 268 15.49 -2.29 -14.18
N THR A 269 14.36 -2.10 -13.47
CA THR A 269 14.18 -0.96 -12.58
C THR A 269 15.23 -0.96 -11.47
N ALA A 270 15.48 -2.10 -10.82
CA ALA A 270 16.47 -2.23 -9.75
C ALA A 270 17.90 -1.97 -10.26
N GLY A 271 18.24 -2.38 -11.50
CA GLY A 271 19.53 -2.15 -12.12
C GLY A 271 19.71 -0.77 -12.76
N GLY A 272 18.62 -0.02 -12.94
CA GLY A 272 18.64 1.29 -13.60
C GLY A 272 19.24 2.42 -12.77
N TYR A 273 19.46 2.19 -11.47
CA TYR A 273 20.00 3.18 -10.52
C TYR A 273 21.32 2.67 -9.91
N PRO A 274 22.46 2.82 -10.61
CA PRO A 274 23.76 2.31 -10.15
C PRO A 274 24.39 3.19 -9.05
N TYR A 275 23.58 3.83 -8.23
CA TYR A 275 23.99 4.74 -7.17
C TYR A 275 23.66 4.15 -5.79
N ILE A 276 24.52 4.40 -4.81
CA ILE A 276 24.30 4.00 -3.41
C ILE A 276 23.06 4.76 -2.83
N THR A 277 22.86 5.99 -3.28
CA THR A 277 21.73 6.83 -2.91
C THR A 277 21.39 7.81 -4.03
N VAL A 278 20.12 8.02 -4.26
CA VAL A 278 19.61 9.01 -5.22
C VAL A 278 18.53 9.84 -4.50
N ASN A 279 18.71 11.15 -4.47
CA ASN A 279 17.78 12.10 -3.84
C ASN A 279 17.44 11.83 -2.37
N ALA A 280 18.19 10.94 -1.71
CA ALA A 280 18.00 10.62 -0.31
C ALA A 280 19.14 11.23 0.51
N TYR A 281 18.85 12.22 1.34
CA TYR A 281 19.81 12.85 2.25
C TYR A 281 20.05 11.95 3.48
N ASN A 282 20.62 10.77 3.27
CA ASN A 282 20.94 9.79 4.29
C ASN A 282 22.47 9.66 4.46
N PRO A 283 22.98 8.96 5.50
CA PRO A 283 24.41 8.82 5.73
C PRO A 283 25.22 8.22 4.55
N TRP A 284 24.59 7.42 3.70
CA TRP A 284 25.21 6.84 2.51
C TRP A 284 25.64 7.90 1.49
N ALA A 285 24.96 9.07 1.50
CA ALA A 285 25.35 10.21 0.68
C ALA A 285 26.76 10.74 0.99
N LEU A 286 27.26 10.51 2.21
CA LEU A 286 28.59 10.89 2.65
C LEU A 286 29.70 9.98 2.11
N ILE A 287 29.33 8.75 1.73
CA ILE A 287 30.30 7.73 1.29
C ILE A 287 30.42 7.70 -0.24
N GLN A 288 29.44 8.27 -0.95
CA GLN A 288 29.40 8.26 -2.39
C GLN A 288 30.51 9.16 -2.96
N GLN A 289 31.58 8.54 -3.46
CA GLN A 289 32.63 9.24 -4.20
C GLN A 289 32.17 9.47 -5.64
N GLY A 290 32.30 10.70 -6.10
CA GLY A 290 32.07 11.06 -7.50
C GLY A 290 30.79 11.83 -7.79
N GLY A 291 30.03 12.26 -6.80
CA GLY A 291 29.06 13.33 -6.88
C GLY A 291 27.84 13.15 -7.82
N ALA A 292 27.81 12.12 -8.65
CA ALA A 292 26.81 11.98 -9.69
C ALA A 292 25.37 11.81 -9.12
N GLY A 293 25.19 11.09 -8.02
CA GLY A 293 23.87 10.89 -7.43
C GLY A 293 23.33 12.12 -6.71
N LEU A 294 24.18 12.91 -6.05
CA LEU A 294 23.80 14.14 -5.36
C LEU A 294 23.77 15.36 -6.31
N ALA A 295 24.69 15.41 -7.27
CA ALA A 295 24.74 16.50 -8.26
C ALA A 295 23.54 16.46 -9.22
N ALA A 296 23.05 15.29 -9.57
CA ALA A 296 21.83 15.13 -10.37
C ALA A 296 20.53 15.50 -9.60
N ALA A 297 20.60 15.51 -8.27
CA ALA A 297 19.47 15.82 -7.38
C ALA A 297 19.26 17.33 -7.16
N GLY A 298 20.16 18.17 -7.60
CA GLY A 298 20.31 19.55 -7.13
C GLY A 298 19.39 20.60 -7.71
N THR A 299 18.31 20.25 -8.38
CA THR A 299 17.33 21.23 -8.87
C THR A 299 15.96 20.96 -8.29
N TRP A 300 15.75 21.48 -7.12
CA TRP A 300 14.42 21.68 -6.53
C TRP A 300 13.81 22.98 -7.03
#